data_9face3cace95abc96fca1ea402421778
#
_entry.id   9face3cace95abc96fca1ea402421778
#
_cell.length_a   1.000
_cell.length_b   1.000
_cell.length_c   1.000
_cell.angle_alpha   90.00
_cell.angle_beta   90.00
_cell.angle_gamma   90.00
#
_symmetry.space_group_name_H-M   'P 1'
#
loop_
_entity.id
_entity.type
_entity.pdbx_description
1 polymer ?
#
loop_
_entity_poly.entity_id
_entity_poly.type
_entity_poly.pdbx_seq_one_letter_code
_entity_poly.pdbx_strand_id
1 'polypeptide(L)'
;AFQSLRGLLREQWVVTLALTPLAVLFFGQVSWVGLLANLVAIPWVTWVVTPIAMMGILASPLWLVASWALQPLMDMLTLLASLQGSVWLMPTPPFVLAVLAILGGLVLLQAWPWNLRAWGVLFMLPLLLWQVPKPQLGHFDLWFADVGQGNAILLRTANHALLYDAGPIYSETSDAGQRVLVPLLNRLG
;
A
#
# COMPACT_ATOMS: atom_id res chain seq x y z
N ALA A 1 7.74 31.11 2.46
CA ALA A 1 7.78 29.81 3.18
C ALA A 1 6.40 29.13 3.17
N PHE A 2 5.30 29.80 3.55
CA PHE A 2 3.95 29.19 3.59
C PHE A 2 3.42 28.78 2.21
N GLN A 3 3.72 29.54 1.16
CA GLN A 3 3.33 29.18 -0.22
C GLN A 3 4.07 27.93 -0.71
N SER A 4 5.32 27.72 -0.29
CA SER A 4 6.08 26.53 -0.64
C SER A 4 5.53 25.27 0.04
N LEU A 5 5.10 25.34 1.32
CA LEU A 5 4.54 24.21 2.04
C LEU A 5 3.19 23.74 1.45
N ARG A 6 2.31 24.70 1.12
CA ARG A 6 1.04 24.38 0.41
C ARG A 6 1.28 23.74 -0.96
N GLY A 7 2.31 24.20 -1.67
CA GLY A 7 2.73 23.60 -2.93
C GLY A 7 3.16 22.15 -2.75
N LEU A 8 4.07 21.90 -1.83
CA LEU A 8 4.58 20.55 -1.50
C LEU A 8 3.46 19.60 -1.08
N LEU A 9 2.55 20.05 -0.21
CA LEU A 9 1.39 19.27 0.21
C LEU A 9 0.50 18.90 -0.98
N ARG A 10 0.21 19.87 -1.84
CA ARG A 10 -0.60 19.64 -3.04
C ARG A 10 0.05 18.65 -3.99
N GLU A 11 1.34 18.79 -4.26
CA GLU A 11 2.10 17.88 -5.11
C GLU A 11 2.11 16.46 -4.52
N GLN A 12 2.36 16.34 -3.20
CA GLN A 12 2.36 15.06 -2.50
C GLN A 12 0.99 14.36 -2.60
N TRP A 13 -0.11 15.10 -2.40
CA TRP A 13 -1.46 14.56 -2.56
C TRP A 13 -1.72 14.06 -3.97
N VAL A 14 -1.35 14.86 -4.97
CA VAL A 14 -1.56 14.49 -6.38
C VAL A 14 -0.77 13.24 -6.75
N VAL A 15 0.51 13.18 -6.37
CA VAL A 15 1.37 12.03 -6.66
C VAL A 15 0.85 10.78 -5.93
N THR A 16 0.49 10.90 -4.65
CA THR A 16 -0.05 9.77 -3.89
C THR A 16 -1.34 9.24 -4.50
N LEU A 17 -2.28 10.13 -4.85
CA LEU A 17 -3.53 9.73 -5.50
C LEU A 17 -3.26 9.08 -6.87
N ALA A 18 -2.38 9.66 -7.68
CA ALA A 18 -2.07 9.13 -9.00
C ALA A 18 -1.39 7.76 -8.95
N LEU A 19 -0.60 7.47 -7.89
CA LEU A 19 0.06 6.19 -7.68
C LEU A 19 -0.82 5.17 -6.96
N THR A 20 -1.94 5.57 -6.37
CA THR A 20 -2.86 4.67 -5.67
C THR A 20 -3.31 3.47 -6.52
N PRO A 21 -3.69 3.61 -7.81
CA PRO A 21 -4.07 2.46 -8.63
C PRO A 21 -2.95 1.42 -8.77
N LEU A 22 -1.72 1.87 -8.89
CA LEU A 22 -0.55 0.99 -8.95
C LEU A 22 -0.30 0.29 -7.61
N ALA A 23 -0.45 1.02 -6.49
CA ALA A 23 -0.33 0.44 -5.16
C ALA A 23 -1.39 -0.65 -4.92
N VAL A 24 -2.64 -0.43 -5.34
CA VAL A 24 -3.70 -1.44 -5.26
C VAL A 24 -3.40 -2.63 -6.17
N LEU A 25 -2.96 -2.39 -7.40
CA LEU A 25 -2.70 -3.44 -8.37
C LEU A 25 -1.54 -4.36 -7.93
N PHE A 26 -0.43 -3.78 -7.46
CA PHE A 26 0.77 -4.55 -7.11
C PHE A 26 0.76 -5.08 -5.68
N PHE A 27 0.22 -4.31 -4.74
CA PHE A 27 0.31 -4.64 -3.31
C PHE A 27 -1.04 -4.98 -2.67
N GLY A 28 -2.18 -4.74 -3.36
CA GLY A 28 -3.52 -4.97 -2.82
C GLY A 28 -3.84 -4.10 -1.61
N GLN A 29 -3.22 -2.92 -1.51
CA GLN A 29 -3.37 -2.06 -0.34
C GLN A 29 -3.15 -0.58 -0.64
N VAL A 30 -3.78 0.26 0.16
CA VAL A 30 -3.59 1.72 0.17
C VAL A 30 -3.21 2.16 1.57
N SER A 31 -2.09 2.87 1.71
CA SER A 31 -1.67 3.44 2.99
C SER A 31 -1.95 4.94 3.03
N TRP A 32 -2.91 5.36 3.84
CA TRP A 32 -3.15 6.79 4.08
C TRP A 32 -2.06 7.40 4.97
N VAL A 33 -1.48 6.58 5.85
CA VAL A 33 -0.37 6.99 6.72
C VAL A 33 0.90 7.24 5.91
N GLY A 34 1.06 6.56 4.78
CA GLY A 34 2.18 6.77 3.86
C GLY A 34 2.26 8.21 3.34
N LEU A 35 1.13 8.91 3.21
CA LEU A 35 1.13 10.32 2.87
C LEU A 35 1.83 11.17 3.94
N LEU A 36 1.45 10.96 5.20
CA LEU A 36 2.04 11.67 6.34
C LEU A 36 3.52 11.30 6.53
N ALA A 37 3.82 10.02 6.39
CA ALA A 37 5.18 9.50 6.45
C ALA A 37 6.08 10.18 5.41
N ASN A 38 5.65 10.21 4.15
CA ASN A 38 6.41 10.82 3.06
C ASN A 38 6.57 12.33 3.19
N LEU A 39 5.57 13.02 3.76
CA LEU A 39 5.64 14.46 3.99
C LEU A 39 6.78 14.85 4.93
N VAL A 40 7.08 14.00 5.90
CA VAL A 40 8.17 14.20 6.86
C VAL A 40 9.46 13.52 6.37
N ALA A 41 9.37 12.27 5.92
CA ALA A 41 10.53 11.48 5.56
C ALA A 41 11.30 12.06 4.37
N ILE A 42 10.60 12.52 3.32
CA ILE A 42 11.26 13.04 2.12
C ILE A 42 12.10 14.29 2.44
N PRO A 43 11.56 15.36 3.06
CA PRO A 43 12.38 16.50 3.44
C PRO A 43 13.50 16.15 4.43
N TRP A 44 13.20 15.32 5.43
CA TRP A 44 14.18 14.93 6.45
C TRP A 44 15.38 14.19 5.83
N VAL A 45 15.12 13.18 5.01
CA VAL A 45 16.17 12.43 4.34
C VAL A 45 16.94 13.32 3.36
N THR A 46 16.25 14.13 2.58
CA THR A 46 16.88 14.96 1.54
C THR A 46 17.75 16.08 2.13
N TRP A 47 17.29 16.75 3.18
CA TRP A 47 17.96 17.94 3.70
C TRP A 47 18.85 17.69 4.91
N VAL A 48 18.65 16.57 5.63
CA VAL A 48 19.43 16.25 6.83
C VAL A 48 20.30 15.02 6.61
N VAL A 49 19.68 13.88 6.34
CA VAL A 49 20.40 12.60 6.30
C VAL A 49 21.37 12.52 5.12
N THR A 50 20.89 12.83 3.91
CA THR A 50 21.71 12.71 2.69
C THR A 50 22.94 13.63 2.70
N PRO A 51 22.85 14.93 3.06
CA PRO A 51 24.03 15.78 3.12
C PRO A 51 25.07 15.29 4.16
N ILE A 52 24.61 14.86 5.34
CA ILE A 52 25.52 14.35 6.39
C ILE A 52 26.17 13.04 5.91
N ALA A 53 25.40 12.13 5.31
CA ALA A 53 25.92 10.89 4.79
C ALA A 53 26.94 11.11 3.65
N MET A 54 26.69 12.07 2.76
CA MET A 54 27.67 12.45 1.72
C MET A 54 28.94 13.04 2.29
N MET A 55 28.85 13.86 3.33
CA MET A 55 30.04 14.36 4.03
C MET A 55 30.81 13.25 4.76
N GLY A 56 30.17 12.13 5.07
CA GLY A 56 30.80 10.93 5.61
C GLY A 56 31.89 10.33 4.72
N ILE A 57 31.89 10.63 3.42
CA ILE A 57 32.97 10.25 2.48
C ILE A 57 34.27 10.97 2.84
N LEU A 58 34.16 12.21 3.35
CA LEU A 58 35.32 13.03 3.75
C LEU A 58 35.75 12.72 5.19
N ALA A 59 34.80 12.39 6.08
CA ALA A 59 35.05 12.13 7.49
C ALA A 59 34.14 10.99 7.99
N SER A 60 34.70 9.80 8.15
CA SER A 60 33.96 8.59 8.56
C SER A 60 33.07 8.72 9.80
N PRO A 61 33.39 9.53 10.86
CA PRO A 61 32.48 9.71 12.00
C PRO A 61 31.11 10.30 11.63
N LEU A 62 30.98 11.00 10.50
CA LEU A 62 29.71 11.58 10.06
C LEU A 62 28.68 10.52 9.66
N TRP A 63 29.11 9.31 9.34
CA TRP A 63 28.19 8.18 9.12
C TRP A 63 27.43 7.81 10.40
N LEU A 64 28.08 7.92 11.58
CA LEU A 64 27.40 7.72 12.87
C LEU A 64 26.38 8.84 13.12
N VAL A 65 26.72 10.08 12.79
CA VAL A 65 25.78 11.19 12.90
C VAL A 65 24.57 11.00 11.97
N ALA A 66 24.81 10.55 10.72
CA ALA A 66 23.73 10.24 9.79
C ALA A 66 22.84 9.10 10.32
N SER A 67 23.42 8.06 10.93
CA SER A 67 22.63 6.96 11.52
C SER A 67 21.79 7.44 12.71
N TRP A 68 22.30 8.32 13.55
CA TRP A 68 21.54 8.94 14.65
C TRP A 68 20.40 9.83 14.13
N ALA A 69 20.65 10.55 13.03
CA ALA A 69 19.60 11.36 12.39
C ALA A 69 18.47 10.50 11.77
N LEU A 70 18.73 9.23 11.45
CA LEU A 70 17.71 8.28 10.96
C LEU A 70 16.83 7.72 12.08
N GLN A 71 17.32 7.61 13.31
CA GLN A 71 16.58 6.99 14.41
C GLN A 71 15.21 7.64 14.66
N PRO A 72 15.09 8.96 14.87
CA PRO A 72 13.78 9.57 15.11
C PRO A 72 12.81 9.39 13.92
N LEU A 73 13.34 9.31 12.70
CA LEU A 73 12.53 9.00 11.53
C LEU A 73 12.01 7.56 11.59
N MET A 74 12.87 6.60 11.92
CA MET A 74 12.48 5.19 12.05
C MET A 74 11.45 4.98 13.16
N ASP A 75 11.63 5.65 14.31
CA ASP A 75 10.70 5.60 15.44
C ASP A 75 9.33 6.17 15.02
N MET A 76 9.30 7.30 14.32
CA MET A 76 8.08 7.89 13.79
C MET A 76 7.40 6.95 12.77
N LEU A 77 8.15 6.37 11.83
CA LEU A 77 7.59 5.43 10.83
C LEU A 77 7.04 4.18 11.49
N THR A 78 7.72 3.65 12.50
CA THR A 78 7.26 2.49 13.28
C THR A 78 5.98 2.81 14.04
N LEU A 79 5.91 3.98 14.68
CA LEU A 79 4.71 4.47 15.34
C LEU A 79 3.54 4.60 14.34
N LEU A 80 3.78 5.21 13.19
CA LEU A 80 2.76 5.36 12.16
C LEU A 80 2.29 4.00 11.60
N ALA A 81 3.20 3.04 11.43
CA ALA A 81 2.88 1.70 10.96
C ALA A 81 2.07 0.89 12.00
N SER A 82 2.25 1.17 13.29
CA SER A 82 1.51 0.49 14.38
C SER A 82 0.06 0.96 14.54
N LEU A 83 -0.34 2.06 13.89
CA LEU A 83 -1.71 2.56 13.96
C LEU A 83 -2.67 1.58 13.30
N GLN A 84 -3.72 1.19 14.02
CA GLN A 84 -4.78 0.36 13.46
C GLN A 84 -5.42 1.07 12.26
N GLY A 85 -5.55 0.34 11.13
CA GLY A 85 -6.09 0.90 9.90
C GLY A 85 -5.12 1.79 9.12
N SER A 86 -3.81 1.80 9.47
CA SER A 86 -2.76 2.52 8.72
C SER A 86 -2.72 2.11 7.23
N VAL A 87 -3.14 0.89 6.96
CA VAL A 87 -3.23 0.30 5.63
C VAL A 87 -4.66 -0.19 5.40
N TRP A 88 -5.24 0.21 4.28
CA TRP A 88 -6.51 -0.29 3.80
C TRP A 88 -6.24 -1.39 2.78
N LEU A 89 -6.55 -2.63 3.16
CA LEU A 89 -6.45 -3.79 2.28
C LEU A 89 -7.59 -3.75 1.27
N MET A 90 -7.26 -3.99 0.01
CA MET A 90 -8.22 -3.95 -1.08
C MET A 90 -8.12 -5.25 -1.91
N PRO A 91 -9.26 -5.81 -2.30
CA PRO A 91 -9.26 -6.98 -3.16
C PRO A 91 -8.68 -6.66 -4.54
N THR A 92 -8.11 -7.66 -5.19
CA THR A 92 -7.54 -7.49 -6.53
C THR A 92 -8.62 -7.11 -7.53
N PRO A 93 -8.54 -5.93 -8.16
CA PRO A 93 -9.54 -5.48 -9.12
C PRO A 93 -9.39 -6.22 -10.46
N PRO A 94 -10.47 -6.32 -11.26
CA PRO A 94 -10.37 -6.73 -12.65
C PRO A 94 -9.44 -5.82 -13.44
N PHE A 95 -8.74 -6.40 -14.41
CA PHE A 95 -7.76 -5.68 -15.22
C PHE A 95 -8.31 -4.38 -15.84
N VAL A 96 -9.55 -4.41 -16.32
CA VAL A 96 -10.21 -3.23 -16.92
C VAL A 96 -10.31 -2.07 -15.92
N LEU A 97 -10.70 -2.34 -14.66
CA LEU A 97 -10.79 -1.32 -13.62
C LEU A 97 -9.41 -0.78 -13.23
N ALA A 98 -8.40 -1.65 -13.22
CA ALA A 98 -7.03 -1.23 -12.96
C ALA A 98 -6.52 -0.28 -14.05
N VAL A 99 -6.73 -0.62 -15.33
CA VAL A 99 -6.36 0.26 -16.46
C VAL A 99 -7.11 1.60 -16.39
N LEU A 100 -8.43 1.57 -16.16
CA LEU A 100 -9.22 2.78 -16.04
C LEU A 100 -8.71 3.70 -14.91
N ALA A 101 -8.38 3.12 -13.77
CA ALA A 101 -7.85 3.87 -12.63
C ALA A 101 -6.44 4.41 -12.88
N ILE A 102 -5.58 3.68 -13.59
CA ILE A 102 -4.25 4.17 -14.02
C ILE A 102 -4.41 5.37 -14.94
N LEU A 103 -5.32 5.31 -15.92
CA LEU A 103 -5.63 6.46 -16.78
C LEU A 103 -6.14 7.64 -15.96
N GLY A 104 -6.97 7.40 -14.94
CA GLY A 104 -7.39 8.42 -13.98
C GLY A 104 -6.22 9.06 -13.25
N GLY A 105 -5.26 8.26 -12.78
CA GLY A 105 -4.02 8.73 -12.17
C GLY A 105 -3.20 9.62 -13.10
N LEU A 106 -3.06 9.23 -14.37
CA LEU A 106 -2.36 10.02 -15.38
C LEU A 106 -3.04 11.37 -15.64
N VAL A 107 -4.38 11.41 -15.65
CA VAL A 107 -5.15 12.67 -15.76
C VAL A 107 -4.89 13.57 -14.55
N LEU A 108 -4.78 13.03 -13.34
CA LEU A 108 -4.44 13.80 -12.14
C LEU A 108 -3.05 14.44 -12.18
N LEU A 109 -2.09 13.79 -12.83
CA LEU A 109 -0.72 14.31 -12.97
C LEU A 109 -0.62 15.48 -13.96
N GLN A 110 -1.59 15.63 -14.88
CA GLN A 110 -1.56 16.72 -15.85
C GLN A 110 -1.76 18.09 -15.19
N ALA A 111 -1.10 19.11 -15.70
CA ALA A 111 -1.23 20.50 -15.24
C ALA A 111 -2.52 21.17 -15.74
N TRP A 112 -3.63 20.44 -15.76
CA TRP A 112 -4.94 20.92 -16.22
C TRP A 112 -5.72 21.63 -15.11
N PRO A 113 -6.76 22.43 -15.47
CA PRO A 113 -7.69 23.00 -14.52
C PRO A 113 -8.34 21.91 -13.65
N TRP A 114 -8.68 22.25 -12.40
CA TRP A 114 -9.17 21.26 -11.43
C TRP A 114 -10.45 20.53 -11.88
N ASN A 115 -11.33 21.21 -12.57
CA ASN A 115 -12.54 20.61 -13.15
C ASN A 115 -12.23 19.44 -14.11
N LEU A 116 -11.18 19.53 -14.93
CA LEU A 116 -10.74 18.43 -15.79
C LEU A 116 -10.02 17.33 -14.99
N ARG A 117 -9.23 17.70 -13.98
CA ARG A 117 -8.54 16.74 -13.11
C ARG A 117 -9.51 15.92 -12.25
N ALA A 118 -10.69 16.48 -11.92
CA ALA A 118 -11.74 15.75 -11.19
C ALA A 118 -12.18 14.47 -11.92
N TRP A 119 -12.14 14.44 -13.27
CA TRP A 119 -12.40 13.24 -14.05
C TRP A 119 -11.41 12.10 -13.72
N GLY A 120 -10.16 12.46 -13.40
CA GLY A 120 -9.18 11.47 -12.97
C GLY A 120 -9.61 10.75 -11.70
N VAL A 121 -10.14 11.47 -10.71
CA VAL A 121 -10.71 10.87 -9.49
C VAL A 121 -11.90 9.98 -9.83
N LEU A 122 -12.79 10.45 -10.71
CA LEU A 122 -13.98 9.68 -11.12
C LEU A 122 -13.60 8.34 -11.77
N PHE A 123 -12.54 8.32 -12.59
CA PHE A 123 -12.04 7.07 -13.21
C PHE A 123 -11.41 6.11 -12.20
N MET A 124 -10.95 6.60 -11.05
CA MET A 124 -10.39 5.77 -9.98
C MET A 124 -11.47 5.17 -9.06
N LEU A 125 -12.65 5.81 -8.96
CA LEU A 125 -13.72 5.36 -8.06
C LEU A 125 -14.12 3.89 -8.23
N PRO A 126 -14.32 3.35 -9.45
CA PRO A 126 -14.70 1.95 -9.62
C PRO A 126 -13.68 0.97 -9.04
N LEU A 127 -12.38 1.31 -9.10
CA LEU A 127 -11.32 0.50 -8.48
C LEU A 127 -11.38 0.59 -6.95
N LEU A 128 -11.54 1.79 -6.40
CA LEU A 128 -11.57 2.01 -4.95
C LEU A 128 -12.82 1.42 -4.29
N LEU A 129 -13.91 1.31 -5.03
CA LEU A 129 -15.18 0.73 -4.56
C LEU A 129 -15.32 -0.73 -4.95
N TRP A 130 -14.31 -1.33 -5.58
CA TRP A 130 -14.37 -2.71 -6.04
C TRP A 130 -14.49 -3.68 -4.85
N GLN A 131 -15.44 -4.60 -4.99
CA GLN A 131 -15.61 -5.73 -4.08
C GLN A 131 -15.71 -7.01 -4.89
N VAL A 132 -15.06 -8.07 -4.42
CA VAL A 132 -15.17 -9.37 -5.08
C VAL A 132 -16.59 -9.89 -4.93
N PRO A 133 -17.24 -10.28 -6.05
CA PRO A 133 -18.56 -10.89 -5.99
C PRO A 133 -18.59 -12.10 -5.06
N LYS A 134 -19.60 -12.17 -4.22
CA LYS A 134 -19.83 -13.35 -3.38
C LYS A 134 -20.57 -14.42 -4.16
N PRO A 135 -20.39 -15.70 -3.81
CA PRO A 135 -21.21 -16.78 -4.36
C PRO A 135 -22.70 -16.51 -4.18
N GLN A 136 -23.51 -16.92 -5.13
CA GLN A 136 -24.97 -16.86 -5.01
C GLN A 136 -25.47 -17.82 -3.93
N LEU A 137 -26.66 -17.58 -3.39
CA LEU A 137 -27.27 -18.49 -2.43
C LEU A 137 -27.40 -19.91 -3.04
N GLY A 138 -26.95 -20.90 -2.29
CA GLY A 138 -26.89 -22.29 -2.73
C GLY A 138 -25.63 -22.66 -3.52
N HIS A 139 -24.73 -21.71 -3.78
CA HIS A 139 -23.43 -21.94 -4.40
C HIS A 139 -22.30 -21.68 -3.42
N PHE A 140 -21.14 -22.24 -3.71
CA PHE A 140 -19.92 -22.01 -2.93
C PHE A 140 -18.70 -21.95 -3.87
N ASP A 141 -17.70 -21.20 -3.47
CA ASP A 141 -16.37 -21.20 -4.06
C ASP A 141 -15.43 -22.01 -3.16
N LEU A 142 -14.60 -22.83 -3.78
CA LEU A 142 -13.60 -23.62 -3.09
C LEU A 142 -12.21 -23.27 -3.64
N TRP A 143 -11.34 -22.82 -2.76
CA TRP A 143 -9.99 -22.41 -3.10
C TRP A 143 -8.98 -23.33 -2.43
N PHE A 144 -8.15 -23.99 -3.22
CA PHE A 144 -7.03 -24.77 -2.74
C PHE A 144 -5.77 -23.92 -2.85
N ALA A 145 -5.23 -23.50 -1.72
CA ALA A 145 -4.00 -22.73 -1.71
C ALA A 145 -2.81 -23.66 -1.81
N ASP A 146 -1.86 -23.34 -2.70
CA ASP A 146 -0.60 -24.05 -2.79
C ASP A 146 0.32 -23.60 -1.64
N VAL A 147 0.40 -24.43 -0.62
CA VAL A 147 1.22 -24.22 0.58
C VAL A 147 2.43 -25.18 0.64
N GLY A 148 2.71 -25.88 -0.46
CA GLY A 148 3.75 -26.91 -0.53
C GLY A 148 3.32 -28.20 0.18
N GLN A 149 3.90 -28.51 1.32
CA GLN A 149 3.48 -29.68 2.12
C GLN A 149 2.37 -29.28 3.09
N GLY A 150 1.23 -29.99 3.04
CA GLY A 150 0.06 -29.71 3.88
C GLY A 150 -1.15 -29.27 3.07
N ASN A 151 -2.20 -28.84 3.76
CA ASN A 151 -3.45 -28.40 3.15
C ASN A 151 -3.74 -26.96 3.59
N ALA A 152 -4.40 -26.23 2.69
CA ALA A 152 -5.03 -24.96 3.03
C ALA A 152 -6.21 -24.75 2.07
N ILE A 153 -7.41 -24.91 2.58
CA ILE A 153 -8.63 -24.90 1.78
C ILE A 153 -9.55 -23.81 2.32
N LEU A 154 -9.91 -22.87 1.47
CA LEU A 154 -10.89 -21.86 1.78
C LEU A 154 -12.19 -22.19 1.07
N LEU A 155 -13.27 -22.38 1.83
CA LEU A 155 -14.62 -22.50 1.34
C LEU A 155 -15.35 -21.20 1.63
N ARG A 156 -15.97 -20.61 0.61
CA ARG A 156 -16.71 -19.36 0.70
C ARG A 156 -18.11 -19.53 0.17
N THR A 157 -19.10 -19.10 0.92
CA THR A 157 -20.50 -19.03 0.54
C THR A 157 -20.97 -17.58 0.49
N ALA A 158 -22.24 -17.34 0.22
CA ALA A 158 -22.81 -15.99 0.24
C ALA A 158 -22.60 -15.26 1.58
N ASN A 159 -22.66 -15.98 2.71
CA ASN A 159 -22.67 -15.37 4.05
C ASN A 159 -21.56 -15.86 4.98
N HIS A 160 -20.86 -16.94 4.65
CA HIS A 160 -19.88 -17.57 5.52
C HIS A 160 -18.60 -17.90 4.73
N ALA A 161 -17.49 -17.88 5.45
CA ALA A 161 -16.22 -18.41 4.97
C ALA A 161 -15.68 -19.39 6.01
N LEU A 162 -15.14 -20.51 5.54
CA LEU A 162 -14.50 -21.54 6.36
C LEU A 162 -13.11 -21.79 5.82
N LEU A 163 -12.11 -21.67 6.67
CA LEU A 163 -10.76 -22.08 6.37
C LEU A 163 -10.51 -23.44 7.03
N TYR A 164 -10.17 -24.43 6.20
CA TYR A 164 -9.74 -25.74 6.66
C TYR A 164 -8.24 -25.87 6.50
N ASP A 165 -7.55 -26.01 7.62
CA ASP A 165 -6.10 -26.02 7.73
C ASP A 165 -5.44 -24.70 7.26
N ALA A 166 -4.27 -24.40 7.77
CA ALA A 166 -3.53 -23.17 7.44
C ALA A 166 -2.14 -23.44 6.83
N GLY A 167 -1.88 -24.72 6.52
CA GLY A 167 -0.60 -25.16 5.98
C GLY A 167 0.52 -25.21 7.01
N PRO A 168 1.74 -25.53 6.59
CA PRO A 168 2.88 -25.77 7.47
C PRO A 168 3.53 -24.47 7.95
N ILE A 169 4.28 -24.62 9.06
CA ILE A 169 5.26 -23.66 9.51
C ILE A 169 6.55 -23.93 8.73
N TYR A 170 7.08 -22.93 8.03
CA TYR A 170 8.31 -23.05 7.25
C TYR A 170 9.56 -22.77 8.10
N SER A 171 9.47 -21.82 9.05
CA SER A 171 10.52 -21.43 9.98
C SER A 171 9.94 -20.77 11.22
N GLU A 172 10.77 -20.47 12.24
CA GLU A 172 10.33 -19.76 13.45
C GLU A 172 9.64 -18.41 13.17
N THR A 173 9.93 -17.77 12.03
CA THR A 173 9.41 -16.46 11.66
C THR A 173 8.54 -16.48 10.41
N SER A 174 8.19 -17.66 9.87
CA SER A 174 7.48 -17.77 8.59
C SER A 174 6.61 -19.01 8.53
N ASP A 175 5.34 -18.82 8.19
CA ASP A 175 4.35 -19.87 7.99
C ASP A 175 3.54 -19.68 6.70
N ALA A 176 2.81 -20.71 6.30
CA ALA A 176 1.94 -20.67 5.11
C ALA A 176 0.77 -19.70 5.29
N GLY A 177 0.28 -19.53 6.51
CA GLY A 177 -0.77 -18.57 6.84
C GLY A 177 -0.40 -17.16 6.41
N GLN A 178 0.75 -16.67 6.86
CA GLN A 178 1.22 -15.32 6.53
C GLN A 178 1.63 -15.17 5.06
N ARG A 179 2.31 -16.17 4.48
CA ARG A 179 2.87 -16.06 3.13
C ARG A 179 1.88 -16.30 2.01
N VAL A 180 0.86 -17.14 2.26
CA VAL A 180 -0.06 -17.60 1.22
C VAL A 180 -1.50 -17.22 1.56
N LEU A 181 -1.99 -17.56 2.78
CA LEU A 181 -3.39 -17.37 3.12
C LEU A 181 -3.76 -15.91 3.35
N VAL A 182 -2.96 -15.14 4.07
CA VAL A 182 -3.25 -13.71 4.27
C VAL A 182 -3.33 -12.96 2.94
N PRO A 183 -2.37 -13.10 1.99
CA PRO A 183 -2.52 -12.53 0.66
C PRO A 183 -3.74 -13.03 -0.11
N LEU A 184 -4.08 -14.33 -0.02
CA LEU A 184 -5.26 -14.89 -0.66
C LEU A 184 -6.55 -14.26 -0.09
N LEU A 185 -6.69 -14.22 1.23
CA LEU A 185 -7.86 -13.62 1.89
C LEU A 185 -8.00 -12.13 1.54
N ASN A 186 -6.89 -11.39 1.52
CA ASN A 186 -6.89 -9.98 1.13
C ASN A 186 -7.33 -9.77 -0.34
N ARG A 187 -7.01 -10.71 -1.23
CA ARG A 187 -7.46 -10.66 -2.63
C ARG A 187 -8.95 -10.94 -2.79
N LEU A 188 -9.52 -11.70 -1.88
CA LEU A 188 -10.92 -12.10 -1.89
C LEU A 188 -11.85 -11.14 -1.12
N GLY A 189 -11.30 -10.23 -0.31
CA GLY A 189 -12.04 -9.19 0.43
C GLY A 189 -12.66 -9.69 1.72
#